data_bd3ba40727581fa30558e0728ac2ba6e
#
_entry.id   bd3ba40727581fa30558e0728ac2ba6e
#
_cell.length_a   1.000
_cell.length_b   1.000
_cell.length_c   1.000
_cell.angle_alpha   90.00
_cell.angle_beta   90.00
_cell.angle_gamma   90.00
#
_symmetry.space_group_name_H-M   'P 1'
#
loop_
_entity.id
_entity.type
_entity.pdbx_description
1 polymer ?
#
loop_
_entity_poly.entity_id
_entity_poly.type
_entity_poly.pdbx_seq_one_letter_code
_entity_poly.pdbx_strand_id
1 'polypeptide(L)'
;FEVTGNVEAVTVTGAEPGAELELVDAEGEIQTALFSPDGLADAKGTVDDEGNLVFARIDAGEGYQVVQVADGEEVAVSDPIDVGGVYDHPDPALYEAQTLEPGLNYIETRDGTTLVAMVRMPGDPEDGPYPTVINYSGYDSANPAGSGSSIATFADLYGYATVSVNVRGTGCSGGTFSFFEPCQVADGYDVVE
;
A
#
# COMPACT_ATOMS: atom_id res chain seq x y z
N PHE A 1 0.17 -0.41 20.75
CA PHE A 1 0.39 -0.54 19.31
C PHE A 1 -0.84 -0.07 18.53
N GLU A 2 -0.63 0.39 17.31
CA GLU A 2 -1.69 0.78 16.37
C GLU A 2 -1.87 -0.31 15.32
N VAL A 3 -3.12 -0.50 14.86
CA VAL A 3 -3.47 -1.52 13.87
C VAL A 3 -4.27 -0.86 12.75
N THR A 4 -3.89 -1.13 11.51
CA THR A 4 -4.57 -0.63 10.32
C THR A 4 -4.91 -1.79 9.40
N GLY A 5 -6.19 -1.89 9.03
CA GLY A 5 -6.64 -2.78 7.97
C GLY A 5 -6.34 -2.14 6.60
N ASN A 6 -5.73 -2.91 5.72
CA ASN A 6 -5.39 -2.51 4.35
C ASN A 6 -6.13 -3.44 3.36
N VAL A 7 -5.71 -3.42 2.10
CA VAL A 7 -6.24 -4.35 1.09
C VAL A 7 -5.59 -5.74 1.27
N GLU A 8 -6.38 -6.70 1.73
CA GLU A 8 -5.96 -8.08 2.03
C GLU A 8 -4.71 -8.17 2.92
N ALA A 9 -4.55 -7.19 3.82
CA ALA A 9 -3.44 -7.12 4.76
C ALA A 9 -3.81 -6.36 6.04
N VAL A 10 -3.07 -6.62 7.10
CA VAL A 10 -3.15 -5.87 8.37
C VAL A 10 -1.75 -5.43 8.76
N THR A 11 -1.59 -4.14 8.99
CA THR A 11 -0.32 -3.55 9.44
C THR A 11 -0.42 -3.18 10.92
N VAL A 12 0.57 -3.59 11.69
CA VAL A 12 0.77 -3.21 13.09
C VAL A 12 1.98 -2.31 13.19
N THR A 13 1.88 -1.22 13.94
CA THR A 13 2.99 -0.28 14.21
C THR A 13 3.05 0.07 15.69
N GLY A 14 4.24 0.47 16.16
CA GLY A 14 4.45 0.91 17.54
C GLY A 14 4.25 -0.18 18.58
N ALA A 15 4.36 -1.44 18.19
CA ALA A 15 4.37 -2.55 19.14
C ALA A 15 5.76 -2.74 19.78
N GLU A 16 5.82 -3.46 20.88
CA GLU A 16 7.10 -3.78 21.52
C GLU A 16 7.90 -4.77 20.66
N PRO A 17 9.15 -4.47 20.28
CA PRO A 17 9.97 -5.41 19.52
C PRO A 17 10.06 -6.78 20.17
N GLY A 18 9.86 -7.83 19.37
CA GLY A 18 9.85 -9.21 19.86
C GLY A 18 8.52 -9.67 20.45
N ALA A 19 7.48 -8.82 20.51
CA ALA A 19 6.15 -9.23 20.91
C ALA A 19 5.55 -10.23 19.92
N GLU A 20 4.88 -11.26 20.44
CA GLU A 20 4.14 -12.24 19.63
C GLU A 20 2.71 -11.73 19.41
N LEU A 21 2.28 -11.64 18.16
CA LEU A 21 0.97 -11.17 17.77
C LEU A 21 0.23 -12.24 16.95
N GLU A 22 -1.09 -12.29 17.12
CA GLU A 22 -2.00 -13.14 16.38
C GLU A 22 -3.12 -12.28 15.79
N LEU A 23 -3.54 -12.56 14.56
CA LEU A 23 -4.71 -11.95 13.94
C LEU A 23 -5.91 -12.88 14.10
N VAL A 24 -6.99 -12.35 14.68
CA VAL A 24 -8.24 -13.09 14.88
C VAL A 24 -9.39 -12.41 14.16
N ASP A 25 -10.43 -13.18 13.81
CA ASP A 25 -11.71 -12.65 13.30
C ASP A 25 -12.62 -12.15 14.41
N ALA A 26 -13.83 -11.71 14.01
CA ALA A 26 -14.85 -11.22 14.94
C ALA A 26 -15.34 -12.30 15.95
N GLU A 27 -15.15 -13.57 15.64
CA GLU A 27 -15.49 -14.72 16.49
C GLU A 27 -14.34 -15.09 17.42
N GLY A 28 -13.15 -14.50 17.26
CA GLY A 28 -11.94 -14.77 18.02
C GLY A 28 -11.15 -15.98 17.51
N GLU A 29 -11.43 -16.44 16.30
CA GLU A 29 -10.69 -17.54 15.69
C GLU A 29 -9.48 -16.97 14.94
N ILE A 30 -8.31 -17.63 15.10
CA ILE A 30 -7.07 -17.20 14.46
C ILE A 30 -7.20 -17.32 12.94
N GLN A 31 -6.92 -16.25 12.23
CA GLN A 31 -6.99 -16.23 10.79
C GLN A 31 -5.86 -17.05 10.14
N THR A 32 -6.09 -17.43 8.91
CA THR A 32 -5.12 -18.17 8.11
C THR A 32 -4.47 -17.25 7.10
N ALA A 33 -3.16 -17.11 7.15
CA ALA A 33 -2.39 -16.40 6.14
C ALA A 33 -2.03 -17.32 4.96
N LEU A 34 -2.25 -16.86 3.73
CA LEU A 34 -2.10 -17.67 2.51
C LEU A 34 -0.64 -18.00 2.12
N PHE A 35 0.37 -17.57 2.87
CA PHE A 35 1.76 -17.86 2.52
C PHE A 35 2.64 -18.15 3.73
N SER A 36 2.75 -19.44 4.02
CA SER A 36 3.90 -20.02 4.71
C SER A 36 4.65 -20.92 3.71
N PRO A 37 5.95 -21.17 3.87
CA PRO A 37 6.69 -22.18 3.09
C PRO A 37 6.04 -23.56 3.08
N ASP A 38 5.21 -23.85 4.07
CA ASP A 38 4.50 -25.12 4.25
C ASP A 38 3.01 -25.07 3.83
N GLY A 39 2.55 -23.95 3.19
CA GLY A 39 1.16 -23.78 2.74
C GLY A 39 0.38 -22.78 3.58
N LEU A 40 -0.82 -23.17 4.04
CA LEU A 40 -1.64 -22.35 4.93
C LEU A 40 -1.06 -22.37 6.36
N ALA A 41 -0.86 -21.20 6.95
CA ALA A 41 -0.42 -21.07 8.33
C ALA A 41 -1.29 -20.07 9.08
N ASP A 42 -1.38 -20.25 10.40
CA ASP A 42 -2.01 -19.25 11.27
C ASP A 42 -1.37 -17.88 11.08
N ALA A 43 -2.18 -16.84 11.08
CA ALA A 43 -1.72 -15.44 11.01
C ALA A 43 -1.13 -15.03 12.37
N LYS A 44 0.10 -15.46 12.60
CA LYS A 44 0.91 -15.19 13.80
C LYS A 44 2.26 -14.62 13.37
N GLY A 45 2.82 -13.76 14.18
CA GLY A 45 4.14 -13.20 13.89
C GLY A 45 4.77 -12.52 15.08
N THR A 46 6.08 -12.28 14.94
CA THR A 46 6.89 -11.56 15.91
C THR A 46 7.15 -10.16 15.39
N VAL A 47 6.94 -9.16 16.22
CA VAL A 47 7.20 -7.74 15.92
C VAL A 47 8.68 -7.53 15.67
N ASP A 48 9.04 -6.79 14.61
CA ASP A 48 10.40 -6.48 14.24
C ASP A 48 11.09 -5.47 15.20
N ASP A 49 12.37 -5.17 14.95
CA ASP A 49 13.17 -4.26 15.78
C ASP A 49 12.67 -2.80 15.70
N GLU A 50 11.93 -2.44 14.66
CA GLU A 50 11.31 -1.13 14.46
C GLU A 50 9.90 -1.02 15.08
N GLY A 51 9.36 -2.10 15.62
CA GLY A 51 8.04 -2.15 16.24
C GLY A 51 6.90 -2.40 15.25
N ASN A 52 7.18 -3.04 14.12
CA ASN A 52 6.21 -3.31 13.06
C ASN A 52 6.00 -4.81 12.83
N LEU A 53 4.79 -5.14 12.36
CA LEU A 53 4.44 -6.47 11.84
C LEU A 53 3.38 -6.29 10.74
N VAL A 54 3.48 -7.07 9.68
CA VAL A 54 2.45 -7.12 8.62
C VAL A 54 1.91 -8.54 8.49
N PHE A 55 0.61 -8.69 8.64
CA PHE A 55 -0.12 -9.88 8.23
C PHE A 55 -0.59 -9.67 6.78
N ALA A 56 -0.01 -10.41 5.85
CA ALA A 56 -0.29 -10.28 4.43
C ALA A 56 -1.20 -11.42 3.94
N ARG A 57 -1.96 -11.15 2.88
CA ARG A 57 -2.87 -12.09 2.22
C ARG A 57 -3.95 -12.63 3.16
N ILE A 58 -4.53 -11.70 3.89
CA ILE A 58 -5.69 -11.92 4.74
C ILE A 58 -6.94 -11.74 3.88
N ASP A 59 -7.92 -12.62 4.02
CA ASP A 59 -9.18 -12.47 3.33
C ASP A 59 -9.87 -11.16 3.73
N ALA A 60 -10.57 -10.54 2.77
CA ALA A 60 -11.38 -9.35 3.07
C ALA A 60 -12.49 -9.69 4.07
N GLY A 61 -12.70 -8.81 5.05
CA GLY A 61 -13.68 -9.02 6.10
C GLY A 61 -13.73 -7.88 7.10
N GLU A 62 -14.69 -7.94 8.01
CA GLU A 62 -14.94 -6.93 9.03
C GLU A 62 -14.62 -7.47 10.44
N GLY A 63 -14.23 -6.55 11.33
CA GLY A 63 -14.12 -6.84 12.75
C GLY A 63 -12.89 -7.64 13.16
N TYR A 64 -11.85 -7.69 12.35
CA TYR A 64 -10.57 -8.30 12.72
C TYR A 64 -9.92 -7.58 13.90
N GLN A 65 -9.23 -8.33 14.74
CA GLN A 65 -8.46 -7.79 15.86
C GLN A 65 -7.06 -8.42 15.91
N VAL A 66 -6.09 -7.65 16.38
CA VAL A 66 -4.75 -8.16 16.68
C VAL A 66 -4.64 -8.38 18.17
N VAL A 67 -4.27 -9.59 18.54
CA VAL A 67 -4.09 -10.04 19.92
C VAL A 67 -2.60 -10.20 20.21
N GLN A 68 -2.12 -9.55 21.27
CA GLN A 68 -0.77 -9.80 21.77
C GLN A 68 -0.81 -10.95 22.78
N VAL A 69 0.08 -11.91 22.59
CA VAL A 69 0.18 -13.12 23.44
C VAL A 69 1.51 -13.13 24.17
N ALA A 70 1.50 -13.41 25.48
CA ALA A 70 2.69 -13.67 26.27
C ALA A 70 2.46 -14.90 27.17
N ASP A 71 3.41 -15.83 27.17
CA ASP A 71 3.33 -17.10 27.91
C ASP A 71 2.03 -17.91 27.65
N GLY A 72 1.44 -17.73 26.44
CA GLY A 72 0.20 -18.39 26.01
C GLY A 72 -1.08 -17.74 26.54
N GLU A 73 -1.00 -16.56 27.11
CA GLU A 73 -2.16 -15.77 27.57
C GLU A 73 -2.26 -14.46 26.77
N GLU A 74 -3.49 -14.03 26.51
CA GLU A 74 -3.75 -12.71 25.91
C GLU A 74 -3.37 -11.60 26.89
N VAL A 75 -2.54 -10.66 26.46
CA VAL A 75 -2.11 -9.51 27.30
C VAL A 75 -2.60 -8.17 26.78
N ALA A 76 -2.92 -8.06 25.48
CA ALA A 76 -3.53 -6.89 24.87
C ALA A 76 -4.31 -7.27 23.60
N VAL A 77 -5.35 -6.50 23.28
CA VAL A 77 -6.19 -6.67 22.08
C VAL A 77 -6.40 -5.30 21.46
N SER A 78 -6.32 -5.20 20.13
CA SER A 78 -6.61 -3.96 19.40
C SER A 78 -8.11 -3.66 19.34
N ASP A 79 -8.44 -2.43 18.95
CA ASP A 79 -9.79 -2.15 18.44
C ASP A 79 -10.06 -2.98 17.17
N PRO A 80 -11.33 -3.30 16.86
CA PRO A 80 -11.68 -4.00 15.64
C PRO A 80 -11.37 -3.13 14.40
N ILE A 81 -10.90 -3.80 13.35
CA ILE A 81 -10.58 -3.20 12.05
C ILE A 81 -11.24 -3.98 10.92
N ASP A 82 -11.41 -3.34 9.77
CA ASP A 82 -11.89 -3.98 8.55
C ASP A 82 -10.74 -4.13 7.56
N VAL A 83 -10.75 -5.23 6.81
CA VAL A 83 -9.78 -5.55 5.75
C VAL A 83 -10.50 -5.51 4.41
N GLY A 84 -10.10 -4.62 3.51
CA GLY A 84 -10.67 -4.50 2.18
C GLY A 84 -10.18 -5.57 1.21
N GLY A 85 -10.95 -5.83 0.16
CA GLY A 85 -10.58 -6.74 -0.93
C GLY A 85 -9.93 -5.99 -2.11
N VAL A 86 -9.04 -6.68 -2.83
CA VAL A 86 -8.37 -6.13 -4.02
C VAL A 86 -9.36 -5.77 -5.15
N TYR A 87 -10.53 -6.41 -5.16
CA TYR A 87 -11.59 -6.15 -6.15
C TYR A 87 -12.67 -5.19 -5.66
N ASP A 88 -12.52 -4.63 -4.47
CA ASP A 88 -13.44 -3.61 -3.99
C ASP A 88 -13.27 -2.33 -4.81
N HIS A 89 -14.39 -1.67 -5.09
CA HIS A 89 -14.40 -0.40 -5.79
C HIS A 89 -14.62 0.73 -4.77
N PRO A 90 -13.61 1.55 -4.49
CA PRO A 90 -13.78 2.69 -3.59
C PRO A 90 -14.73 3.73 -4.20
N ASP A 91 -15.24 4.63 -3.35
CA ASP A 91 -16.08 5.74 -3.81
C ASP A 91 -15.28 6.58 -4.82
N PRO A 92 -15.80 6.83 -6.03
CA PRO A 92 -15.17 7.69 -7.05
C PRO A 92 -14.76 9.07 -6.53
N ALA A 93 -15.41 9.56 -5.48
CA ALA A 93 -15.06 10.83 -4.83
C ALA A 93 -13.62 10.85 -4.30
N LEU A 94 -13.03 9.69 -3.97
CA LEU A 94 -11.62 9.58 -3.60
C LEU A 94 -10.71 10.10 -4.71
N TYR A 95 -10.99 9.70 -5.95
CA TYR A 95 -10.18 10.06 -7.11
C TYR A 95 -10.49 11.48 -7.60
N GLU A 96 -11.79 11.85 -7.64
CA GLU A 96 -12.23 13.19 -8.05
C GLU A 96 -11.72 14.31 -7.14
N ALA A 97 -11.41 14.00 -5.88
CA ALA A 97 -10.85 14.96 -4.92
C ALA A 97 -9.35 15.25 -5.16
N GLN A 98 -8.68 14.46 -5.99
CA GLN A 98 -7.23 14.56 -6.20
C GLN A 98 -6.95 15.23 -7.55
N THR A 99 -5.96 16.13 -7.56
CA THR A 99 -5.47 16.79 -8.78
C THR A 99 -3.96 16.72 -8.79
N LEU A 100 -3.38 16.26 -9.89
CA LEU A 100 -1.94 16.21 -10.07
C LEU A 100 -1.45 17.45 -10.86
N GLU A 101 -0.41 18.08 -10.35
CA GLU A 101 0.26 19.20 -10.98
C GLU A 101 1.62 18.78 -11.56
N PRO A 102 2.18 19.48 -12.57
CA PRO A 102 3.53 19.19 -13.03
C PRO A 102 4.55 19.22 -11.89
N GLY A 103 5.37 18.18 -11.77
CA GLY A 103 6.34 18.04 -10.70
C GLY A 103 6.01 16.94 -9.71
N LEU A 104 6.45 17.11 -8.45
CA LEU A 104 6.26 16.11 -7.39
C LEU A 104 4.88 16.24 -6.76
N ASN A 105 4.20 15.12 -6.66
CA ASN A 105 2.87 14.97 -6.07
C ASN A 105 2.84 13.79 -5.10
N TYR A 106 1.74 13.69 -4.37
CA TYR A 106 1.36 12.51 -3.61
C TYR A 106 -0.06 12.10 -4.01
N ILE A 107 -0.26 10.82 -4.28
CA ILE A 107 -1.54 10.20 -4.59
C ILE A 107 -1.98 9.42 -3.36
N GLU A 108 -3.16 9.66 -2.85
CA GLU A 108 -3.78 8.90 -1.78
C GLU A 108 -4.53 7.70 -2.36
N THR A 109 -4.21 6.51 -1.90
CA THR A 109 -4.87 5.27 -2.30
C THR A 109 -6.07 4.96 -1.40
N ARG A 110 -6.88 3.97 -1.77
CA ARG A 110 -8.13 3.57 -1.10
C ARG A 110 -7.98 3.24 0.39
N ASP A 111 -6.79 2.83 0.82
CA ASP A 111 -6.49 2.51 2.21
C ASP A 111 -5.77 3.66 2.95
N GLY A 112 -5.72 4.87 2.34
CA GLY A 112 -5.09 6.05 2.91
C GLY A 112 -3.56 6.09 2.77
N THR A 113 -2.94 5.09 2.14
CA THR A 113 -1.51 5.13 1.84
C THR A 113 -1.23 6.21 0.80
N THR A 114 -0.19 7.02 0.99
CA THR A 114 0.22 8.04 0.02
C THR A 114 1.38 7.57 -0.82
N LEU A 115 1.23 7.63 -2.14
CA LEU A 115 2.28 7.25 -3.10
C LEU A 115 2.90 8.50 -3.71
N VAL A 116 4.23 8.57 -3.72
CA VAL A 116 4.93 9.66 -4.41
C VAL A 116 4.82 9.49 -5.93
N ALA A 117 4.45 10.57 -6.60
CA ALA A 117 4.31 10.63 -8.05
C ALA A 117 5.09 11.81 -8.64
N MET A 118 5.76 11.61 -9.75
CA MET A 118 6.42 12.65 -10.55
C MET A 118 5.68 12.83 -11.86
N VAL A 119 5.08 13.99 -12.08
CA VAL A 119 4.39 14.37 -13.31
C VAL A 119 5.32 15.16 -14.21
N ARG A 120 5.47 14.76 -15.47
CA ARG A 120 6.21 15.49 -16.50
C ARG A 120 5.31 15.70 -17.69
N MET A 121 5.34 16.91 -18.22
CA MET A 121 4.56 17.33 -19.38
C MET A 121 5.49 17.50 -20.60
N PRO A 122 5.07 17.06 -21.81
CA PRO A 122 5.87 17.25 -23.03
C PRO A 122 5.82 18.67 -23.57
N GLY A 123 4.94 19.52 -23.03
CA GLY A 123 4.73 20.90 -23.43
C GLY A 123 3.97 21.69 -22.37
N ASP A 124 3.40 22.84 -22.77
CA ASP A 124 2.58 23.64 -21.87
C ASP A 124 1.30 22.87 -21.50
N PRO A 125 0.91 22.80 -20.21
CA PRO A 125 -0.35 22.20 -19.80
C PRO A 125 -1.58 22.72 -20.55
N GLU A 126 -1.57 23.99 -20.97
CA GLU A 126 -2.67 24.61 -21.72
C GLU A 126 -2.80 24.07 -23.16
N ASP A 127 -1.75 23.46 -23.70
CA ASP A 127 -1.75 22.80 -25.03
C ASP A 127 -2.36 21.39 -25.01
N GLY A 128 -2.78 20.88 -23.82
CA GLY A 128 -3.37 19.54 -23.64
C GLY A 128 -4.79 19.40 -24.17
N PRO A 129 -5.43 18.24 -23.95
CA PRO A 129 -4.94 17.13 -23.14
C PRO A 129 -3.85 16.31 -23.83
N TYR A 130 -2.88 15.83 -23.06
CA TYR A 130 -1.82 14.95 -23.56
C TYR A 130 -2.14 13.48 -23.27
N PRO A 131 -1.86 12.55 -24.19
CA PRO A 131 -1.89 11.15 -23.84
C PRO A 131 -0.85 10.88 -22.75
N THR A 132 -1.19 10.05 -21.77
CA THR A 132 -0.38 9.86 -20.57
C THR A 132 0.15 8.45 -20.46
N VAL A 133 1.41 8.32 -20.10
CA VAL A 133 2.05 7.05 -19.73
C VAL A 133 2.27 7.02 -18.22
N ILE A 134 1.70 6.02 -17.57
CA ILE A 134 1.92 5.75 -16.14
C ILE A 134 3.03 4.72 -15.99
N ASN A 135 4.03 5.04 -15.16
CA ASN A 135 5.12 4.14 -14.79
C ASN A 135 5.07 3.87 -13.29
N TYR A 136 4.39 2.80 -12.89
CA TYR A 136 4.28 2.35 -11.51
C TYR A 136 5.37 1.33 -11.20
N SER A 137 6.34 1.68 -10.34
CA SER A 137 7.57 0.90 -10.16
C SER A 137 8.18 1.07 -8.77
N GLY A 138 8.80 0.01 -8.25
CA GLY A 138 9.62 0.04 -7.03
C GLY A 138 11.06 0.57 -7.21
N TYR A 139 11.43 0.99 -8.43
CA TYR A 139 12.80 1.39 -8.78
C TYR A 139 12.99 2.91 -8.89
N ASP A 140 12.52 3.67 -7.90
CA ASP A 140 12.74 5.13 -7.77
C ASP A 140 12.27 5.94 -8.99
N SER A 141 11.11 5.55 -9.55
CA SER A 141 10.54 6.17 -10.75
C SER A 141 10.14 7.63 -10.54
N ALA A 142 9.77 8.01 -9.32
CA ALA A 142 9.34 9.36 -8.95
C ALA A 142 10.47 10.25 -8.40
N ASN A 143 11.75 9.89 -8.58
CA ASN A 143 12.89 10.67 -8.08
C ASN A 143 12.94 12.08 -8.72
N PRO A 144 12.79 13.17 -7.94
CA PRO A 144 12.83 14.53 -8.49
C PRO A 144 14.22 14.96 -8.98
N ALA A 145 15.30 14.34 -8.42
CA ALA A 145 16.67 14.61 -8.83
C ALA A 145 17.12 13.74 -10.01
N GLY A 146 16.35 12.70 -10.35
CA GLY A 146 16.65 11.79 -11.45
C GLY A 146 16.28 12.35 -12.82
N SER A 147 16.92 11.86 -13.87
CA SER A 147 16.55 12.15 -15.27
C SER A 147 15.21 11.53 -15.69
N GLY A 148 14.51 10.89 -14.75
CA GLY A 148 13.35 10.06 -15.02
C GLY A 148 13.72 8.65 -15.48
N SER A 149 12.73 7.78 -15.55
CA SER A 149 12.92 6.46 -16.15
C SER A 149 13.19 6.60 -17.63
N SER A 150 13.82 5.60 -18.24
CA SER A 150 13.98 5.55 -19.71
C SER A 150 12.63 5.63 -20.44
N ILE A 151 11.56 5.06 -19.84
CA ILE A 151 10.19 5.14 -20.35
C ILE A 151 9.71 6.59 -20.38
N ALA A 152 9.91 7.36 -19.29
CA ALA A 152 9.51 8.76 -19.22
C ALA A 152 10.22 9.61 -20.30
N THR A 153 11.53 9.37 -20.52
CA THR A 153 12.29 10.08 -21.54
C THR A 153 11.79 9.78 -22.96
N PHE A 154 11.45 8.52 -23.25
CA PHE A 154 10.89 8.17 -24.55
C PHE A 154 9.46 8.72 -24.72
N ALA A 155 8.62 8.67 -23.71
CA ALA A 155 7.26 9.18 -23.76
C ALA A 155 7.26 10.69 -24.06
N ASP A 156 8.08 11.46 -23.36
CA ASP A 156 8.25 12.90 -23.59
C ASP A 156 8.66 13.22 -25.04
N LEU A 157 9.60 12.44 -25.62
CA LEU A 157 10.02 12.61 -27.02
C LEU A 157 8.88 12.41 -28.04
N TYR A 158 7.89 11.59 -27.69
CA TYR A 158 6.72 11.33 -28.52
C TYR A 158 5.48 12.15 -28.16
N GLY A 159 5.62 13.14 -27.28
CA GLY A 159 4.55 14.05 -26.92
C GLY A 159 3.55 13.49 -25.92
N TYR A 160 3.97 12.53 -25.08
CA TYR A 160 3.17 12.00 -23.98
C TYR A 160 3.53 12.69 -22.66
N ALA A 161 2.54 12.99 -21.86
CA ALA A 161 2.76 13.25 -20.44
C ALA A 161 3.15 11.92 -19.73
N THR A 162 3.89 12.03 -18.63
CA THR A 162 4.25 10.87 -17.82
C THR A 162 3.92 11.10 -16.36
N VAL A 163 3.35 10.06 -15.72
CA VAL A 163 3.16 9.97 -14.28
C VAL A 163 3.99 8.79 -13.77
N SER A 164 5.11 9.09 -13.15
CA SER A 164 6.01 8.06 -12.60
C SER A 164 5.76 7.94 -11.10
N VAL A 165 5.29 6.77 -10.66
CA VAL A 165 4.85 6.51 -9.29
C VAL A 165 5.71 5.45 -8.65
N ASN A 166 6.14 5.69 -7.41
CA ASN A 166 6.81 4.67 -6.61
C ASN A 166 5.78 3.79 -5.92
N VAL A 167 6.01 2.48 -5.97
CA VAL A 167 5.25 1.48 -5.21
C VAL A 167 5.31 1.80 -3.72
N ARG A 168 4.25 1.46 -2.96
CA ARG A 168 4.21 1.63 -1.50
C ARG A 168 5.47 1.09 -0.82
N GLY A 169 5.95 1.77 0.22
CA GLY A 169 7.16 1.42 0.95
C GLY A 169 8.46 1.62 0.17
N THR A 170 8.44 2.29 -1.00
CA THR A 170 9.65 2.60 -1.78
C THR A 170 9.80 4.10 -2.06
N GLY A 171 11.03 4.57 -2.13
CA GLY A 171 11.34 5.99 -2.33
C GLY A 171 10.76 6.85 -1.20
N CYS A 172 9.87 7.79 -1.56
CA CYS A 172 9.11 8.62 -0.61
C CYS A 172 7.65 8.24 -0.50
N SER A 173 7.23 7.07 -1.03
CA SER A 173 5.89 6.52 -0.84
C SER A 173 5.72 6.01 0.58
N GLY A 174 4.53 6.20 1.15
CA GLY A 174 4.14 5.62 2.42
C GLY A 174 3.88 4.11 2.34
N GLY A 175 3.45 3.55 3.47
CA GLY A 175 3.19 2.12 3.60
C GLY A 175 4.46 1.27 3.71
N THR A 176 4.29 -0.04 3.66
CA THR A 176 5.39 -1.01 3.77
C THR A 176 5.54 -1.76 2.45
N PHE A 177 6.78 -1.98 2.01
CA PHE A 177 7.05 -2.81 0.85
C PHE A 177 7.07 -4.29 1.25
N SER A 178 6.25 -5.07 0.60
CA SER A 178 6.33 -6.53 0.61
C SER A 178 6.19 -7.08 -0.80
N PHE A 179 6.57 -8.32 -1.03
CA PHE A 179 6.77 -8.83 -2.37
C PHE A 179 5.44 -9.34 -2.97
N PHE A 180 4.96 -8.73 -4.07
CA PHE A 180 3.74 -9.14 -4.81
C PHE A 180 2.48 -9.20 -3.94
N GLU A 181 2.22 -8.16 -3.17
CA GLU A 181 1.02 -8.09 -2.34
C GLU A 181 -0.22 -7.58 -3.10
N PRO A 182 -1.43 -8.03 -2.70
CA PRO A 182 -2.69 -7.55 -3.26
C PRO A 182 -2.85 -6.03 -3.19
N CYS A 183 -2.41 -5.40 -2.09
CA CYS A 183 -2.46 -3.94 -1.96
C CYS A 183 -1.66 -3.20 -3.04
N GLN A 184 -0.54 -3.75 -3.55
CA GLN A 184 0.20 -3.15 -4.65
C GLN A 184 -0.58 -3.21 -5.98
N VAL A 185 -1.43 -4.21 -6.16
CA VAL A 185 -2.33 -4.31 -7.33
C VAL A 185 -3.44 -3.26 -7.21
N ALA A 186 -4.02 -3.12 -6.03
CA ALA A 186 -5.03 -2.11 -5.74
C ALA A 186 -4.49 -0.69 -5.93
N ASP A 187 -3.26 -0.40 -5.43
CA ASP A 187 -2.57 0.87 -5.66
C ASP A 187 -2.38 1.18 -7.15
N GLY A 188 -1.99 0.15 -7.92
CA GLY A 188 -1.82 0.30 -9.37
C GLY A 188 -3.13 0.70 -10.07
N TYR A 189 -4.26 0.18 -9.60
CA TYR A 189 -5.58 0.61 -10.03
C TYR A 189 -5.86 2.07 -9.61
N ASP A 190 -5.68 2.39 -8.33
CA ASP A 190 -5.92 3.73 -7.78
C ASP A 190 -5.09 4.83 -8.47
N VAL A 191 -3.91 4.49 -8.95
CA VAL A 191 -3.03 5.42 -9.70
C VAL A 191 -3.56 5.69 -11.12
N VAL A 192 -4.37 4.80 -11.69
CA VAL A 192 -4.92 4.94 -13.06
C VAL A 192 -6.21 5.73 -13.07
N GLU A 193 -7.03 5.62 -12.03
CA GLU A 193 -8.29 6.35 -11.87
C GLU A 193 -8.09 7.82 -11.52
#